data_7e2aed3f7c1450ff47f669a8ada64650
#
_entry.id   7e2aed3f7c1450ff47f669a8ada64650
#
_cell.length_a   1.000
_cell.length_b   1.000
_cell.length_c   1.000
_cell.angle_alpha   90.00
_cell.angle_beta   90.00
_cell.angle_gamma   90.00
#
_symmetry.space_group_name_H-M   'P 1'
#
loop_
_entity.id
_entity.type
_entity.pdbx_description
1 polymer ?
#
loop_
_entity_poly.entity_id
_entity_poly.type
_entity_poly.pdbx_seq_one_letter_code
_entity_poly.pdbx_strand_id
1 'polypeptide(L)'
;VAADNKGDVSAYMPAVPAAKNGKRIALIGAGPASLAVARDLLPYGYEVHLFEKDAKGGGFMRSQIPAFRLPEEVLDEEVERILDMGVVCHFGEEISSMKTLMEQDFDAYFVGTGAPRGRDLELLGRQDVDDYIHIGIDWLSSVAFGHITEISGKVIVMGGGNTAMDCCRTSLRLGAESVKVVVRSAFEVMKASEW
;
A
#
# COMPACT_ATOMS: atom_id res chain seq x y z
N VAL A 1 5.37 -16.57 7.81
CA VAL A 1 5.17 -18.01 8.08
C VAL A 1 4.52 -18.72 6.90
N ALA A 2 3.39 -18.22 6.37
CA ALA A 2 2.74 -18.86 5.21
C ALA A 2 3.61 -18.74 3.94
N ALA A 3 4.16 -17.55 3.68
CA ALA A 3 5.04 -17.31 2.55
C ALA A 3 6.35 -18.11 2.62
N ASP A 4 6.88 -18.34 3.83
CA ASP A 4 8.13 -19.10 4.03
C ASP A 4 7.96 -20.61 3.83
N ASN A 5 6.71 -21.10 3.90
CA ASN A 5 6.39 -22.53 3.83
C ASN A 5 5.55 -22.90 2.60
N LYS A 6 5.42 -21.99 1.65
CA LYS A 6 4.71 -22.27 0.40
C LYS A 6 5.55 -23.16 -0.52
N GLY A 7 4.91 -24.18 -1.11
CA GLY A 7 5.43 -24.87 -2.29
C GLY A 7 5.10 -24.08 -3.56
N ASP A 8 5.20 -24.73 -4.71
CA ASP A 8 4.68 -24.18 -5.97
C ASP A 8 3.15 -24.05 -5.88
N VAL A 9 2.68 -22.81 -5.85
CA VAL A 9 1.25 -22.48 -5.76
C VAL A 9 0.63 -22.18 -7.13
N SER A 10 1.40 -22.23 -8.22
CA SER A 10 0.91 -21.94 -9.58
C SER A 10 -0.24 -22.87 -9.98
N ALA A 11 -0.20 -24.12 -9.54
CA ALA A 11 -1.25 -25.10 -9.77
C ALA A 11 -2.61 -24.75 -9.11
N TYR A 12 -2.61 -23.84 -8.13
CA TYR A 12 -3.83 -23.40 -7.44
C TYR A 12 -4.37 -22.06 -7.99
N MET A 13 -3.62 -21.41 -8.90
CA MET A 13 -4.11 -20.20 -9.54
C MET A 13 -5.24 -20.53 -10.51
N PRO A 14 -6.31 -19.70 -10.57
CA PRO A 14 -7.40 -19.91 -11.50
C PRO A 14 -6.91 -19.87 -12.95
N ALA A 15 -7.37 -20.80 -13.78
CA ALA A 15 -7.05 -20.81 -15.19
C ALA A 15 -7.76 -19.66 -15.92
N VAL A 16 -7.00 -18.93 -16.74
CA VAL A 16 -7.53 -17.85 -17.58
C VAL A 16 -7.79 -18.39 -18.98
N PRO A 17 -9.02 -18.22 -19.54
CA PRO A 17 -9.34 -18.71 -20.88
C PRO A 17 -8.57 -17.94 -21.96
N ALA A 18 -8.16 -18.63 -23.02
CA ALA A 18 -7.50 -17.99 -24.16
C ALA A 18 -8.45 -17.02 -24.92
N ALA A 19 -9.76 -17.34 -24.96
CA ALA A 19 -10.76 -16.49 -25.58
C ALA A 19 -11.28 -15.45 -24.57
N LYS A 20 -11.16 -14.17 -24.92
CA LYS A 20 -11.77 -13.09 -24.13
C LYS A 20 -13.27 -13.00 -24.38
N ASN A 21 -14.02 -12.51 -23.38
CA ASN A 21 -15.47 -12.33 -23.48
C ASN A 21 -15.90 -11.01 -24.15
N GLY A 22 -14.92 -10.20 -24.57
CA GLY A 22 -15.13 -8.90 -25.24
C GLY A 22 -15.44 -7.73 -24.30
N LYS A 23 -15.36 -7.94 -22.98
CA LYS A 23 -15.59 -6.91 -21.96
C LYS A 23 -14.29 -6.43 -21.35
N ARG A 24 -14.17 -5.09 -21.19
CA ARG A 24 -13.00 -4.40 -20.64
C ARG A 24 -13.32 -3.77 -19.28
N ILE A 25 -12.49 -4.02 -18.29
CA ILE A 25 -12.70 -3.54 -16.93
C ILE A 25 -11.50 -2.68 -16.53
N ALA A 26 -11.75 -1.45 -16.05
CA ALA A 26 -10.73 -0.57 -15.49
C ALA A 26 -10.70 -0.69 -13.95
N LEU A 27 -9.54 -0.98 -13.39
CA LEU A 27 -9.27 -0.98 -11.96
C LEU A 27 -8.36 0.21 -11.62
N ILE A 28 -8.76 1.07 -10.69
CA ILE A 28 -8.03 2.26 -10.29
C ILE A 28 -7.39 2.01 -8.92
N GLY A 29 -6.04 2.03 -8.89
CA GLY A 29 -5.20 1.66 -7.75
C GLY A 29 -4.85 0.17 -7.77
N ALA A 30 -3.56 -0.16 -7.60
CA ALA A 30 -3.04 -1.53 -7.57
C ALA A 30 -2.87 -2.07 -6.14
N GLY A 31 -3.76 -1.70 -5.24
CA GLY A 31 -3.84 -2.25 -3.89
C GLY A 31 -4.51 -3.64 -3.85
N PRO A 32 -4.56 -4.27 -2.66
CA PRO A 32 -5.08 -5.63 -2.50
C PRO A 32 -6.53 -5.81 -2.99
N ALA A 33 -7.36 -4.77 -2.91
CA ALA A 33 -8.74 -4.83 -3.37
C ALA A 33 -8.82 -5.01 -4.89
N SER A 34 -8.09 -4.19 -5.66
CA SER A 34 -8.05 -4.29 -7.12
C SER A 34 -7.37 -5.58 -7.59
N LEU A 35 -6.31 -6.01 -6.91
CA LEU A 35 -5.63 -7.27 -7.22
C LEU A 35 -6.57 -8.47 -7.02
N ALA A 36 -7.38 -8.49 -5.97
CA ALA A 36 -8.39 -9.52 -5.76
C ALA A 36 -9.45 -9.51 -6.88
N VAL A 37 -9.94 -8.33 -7.26
CA VAL A 37 -10.90 -8.18 -8.37
C VAL A 37 -10.28 -8.65 -9.70
N ALA A 38 -9.02 -8.31 -9.98
CA ALA A 38 -8.33 -8.78 -11.18
C ALA A 38 -8.25 -10.31 -11.23
N ARG A 39 -7.77 -10.93 -10.14
CA ARG A 39 -7.69 -12.39 -10.00
C ARG A 39 -9.05 -13.08 -10.25
N ASP A 40 -10.11 -12.50 -9.73
CA ASP A 40 -11.43 -13.11 -9.78
C ASP A 40 -12.16 -12.88 -11.13
N LEU A 41 -11.82 -11.81 -11.88
CA LEU A 41 -12.44 -11.50 -13.17
C LEU A 41 -11.72 -12.15 -14.37
N LEU A 42 -10.41 -12.28 -14.32
CA LEU A 42 -9.62 -12.86 -15.42
C LEU A 42 -10.08 -14.26 -15.85
N PRO A 43 -10.45 -15.18 -14.93
CA PRO A 43 -10.96 -16.52 -15.29
C PRO A 43 -12.27 -16.51 -16.09
N TYR A 44 -13.03 -15.41 -16.06
CA TYR A 44 -14.25 -15.24 -16.86
C TYR A 44 -13.98 -14.59 -18.23
N GLY A 45 -12.71 -14.41 -18.60
CA GLY A 45 -12.31 -13.86 -19.89
C GLY A 45 -12.40 -12.34 -20.01
N TYR A 46 -12.59 -11.62 -18.93
CA TYR A 46 -12.52 -10.15 -18.96
C TYR A 46 -11.11 -9.67 -19.32
N GLU A 47 -11.02 -8.58 -20.06
CA GLU A 47 -9.79 -7.83 -20.23
C GLU A 47 -9.68 -6.81 -19.09
N VAL A 48 -8.70 -6.99 -18.23
CA VAL A 48 -8.55 -6.19 -17.00
C VAL A 48 -7.39 -5.23 -17.16
N HIS A 49 -7.66 -3.93 -17.07
CA HIS A 49 -6.70 -2.85 -17.08
C HIS A 49 -6.52 -2.29 -15.68
N LEU A 50 -5.31 -2.25 -15.17
CA LEU A 50 -4.97 -1.80 -13.82
C LEU A 50 -4.14 -0.52 -13.90
N PHE A 51 -4.69 0.58 -13.42
CA PHE A 51 -4.05 1.89 -13.37
C PHE A 51 -3.50 2.16 -11.98
N GLU A 52 -2.21 2.49 -11.89
CA GLU A 52 -1.54 2.78 -10.63
C GLU A 52 -0.57 3.95 -10.81
N LYS A 53 -0.65 4.93 -9.92
CA LYS A 53 0.22 6.11 -9.93
C LYS A 53 1.68 5.80 -9.58
N ASP A 54 1.89 4.77 -8.75
CA ASP A 54 3.21 4.33 -8.33
C ASP A 54 3.83 3.39 -9.38
N ALA A 55 5.15 3.22 -9.34
CA ALA A 55 5.87 2.37 -10.27
C ALA A 55 5.64 0.87 -10.07
N LYS A 56 5.10 0.47 -8.92
CA LYS A 56 4.82 -0.93 -8.55
C LYS A 56 3.48 -1.07 -7.86
N GLY A 57 2.82 -2.21 -8.05
CA GLY A 57 1.61 -2.59 -7.32
C GLY A 57 1.88 -2.98 -5.87
N GLY A 58 0.80 -3.13 -5.10
CA GLY A 58 0.82 -3.51 -3.69
C GLY A 58 0.11 -2.49 -2.77
N GLY A 59 -0.03 -1.24 -3.21
CA GLY A 59 -0.73 -0.19 -2.49
C GLY A 59 -0.24 -0.02 -1.05
N PHE A 60 -1.16 -0.01 -0.08
CA PHE A 60 -0.85 0.09 1.35
C PHE A 60 0.21 -0.93 1.84
N MET A 61 0.18 -2.17 1.34
CA MET A 61 1.14 -3.19 1.75
C MET A 61 2.58 -2.80 1.40
N ARG A 62 2.78 -2.10 0.29
CA ARG A 62 4.08 -1.59 -0.13
C ARG A 62 4.45 -0.28 0.55
N SER A 63 3.51 0.66 0.59
CA SER A 63 3.80 2.04 1.00
C SER A 63 3.81 2.25 2.51
N GLN A 64 3.14 1.40 3.30
CA GLN A 64 2.90 1.68 4.73
C GLN A 64 3.27 0.52 5.66
N ILE A 65 3.47 -0.70 5.15
CA ILE A 65 4.00 -1.80 5.95
C ILE A 65 5.52 -1.85 5.74
N PRO A 66 6.32 -1.60 6.78
CA PRO A 66 7.77 -1.61 6.64
C PRO A 66 8.33 -2.96 6.18
N ALA A 67 9.41 -2.94 5.38
CA ALA A 67 10.03 -4.15 4.82
C ALA A 67 10.47 -5.19 5.87
N PHE A 68 10.77 -4.77 7.11
CA PHE A 68 11.09 -5.71 8.19
C PHE A 68 9.87 -6.50 8.70
N ARG A 69 8.63 -6.11 8.32
CA ARG A 69 7.40 -6.86 8.59
C ARG A 69 6.90 -7.61 7.37
N LEU A 70 6.98 -7.00 6.21
CA LEU A 70 6.61 -7.57 4.93
C LEU A 70 7.75 -7.31 3.94
N PRO A 71 8.67 -8.26 3.73
CA PRO A 71 9.75 -8.15 2.76
C PRO A 71 9.22 -7.83 1.36
N GLU A 72 9.94 -6.98 0.63
CA GLU A 72 9.51 -6.50 -0.68
C GLU A 72 9.40 -7.66 -1.68
N GLU A 73 10.35 -8.59 -1.65
CA GLU A 73 10.38 -9.77 -2.51
C GLU A 73 9.16 -10.68 -2.31
N VAL A 74 8.65 -10.79 -1.08
CA VAL A 74 7.43 -11.57 -0.80
C VAL A 74 6.21 -10.88 -1.40
N LEU A 75 6.15 -9.55 -1.26
CA LEU A 75 5.05 -8.78 -1.82
C LEU A 75 5.11 -8.78 -3.35
N ASP A 76 6.30 -8.61 -3.94
CA ASP A 76 6.49 -8.64 -5.39
C ASP A 76 6.00 -9.97 -5.96
N GLU A 77 6.40 -11.09 -5.39
CA GLU A 77 5.96 -12.42 -5.82
C GLU A 77 4.44 -12.60 -5.79
N GLU A 78 3.77 -12.15 -4.72
CA GLU A 78 2.30 -12.27 -4.60
C GLU A 78 1.57 -11.34 -5.59
N VAL A 79 2.09 -10.14 -5.83
CA VAL A 79 1.54 -9.20 -6.80
C VAL A 79 1.74 -9.71 -8.22
N GLU A 80 2.96 -10.10 -8.58
CA GLU A 80 3.33 -10.58 -9.91
C GLU A 80 2.52 -11.80 -10.33
N ARG A 81 2.25 -12.74 -9.42
CA ARG A 81 1.37 -13.88 -9.71
C ARG A 81 0.00 -13.49 -10.25
N ILE A 82 -0.57 -12.40 -9.73
CA ILE A 82 -1.88 -11.91 -10.20
C ILE A 82 -1.71 -11.17 -11.53
N LEU A 83 -0.66 -10.36 -11.67
CA LEU A 83 -0.40 -9.62 -12.89
C LEU A 83 -0.12 -10.55 -14.07
N ASP A 84 0.62 -11.62 -13.84
CA ASP A 84 0.97 -12.66 -14.82
C ASP A 84 -0.24 -13.47 -15.33
N MET A 85 -1.38 -13.40 -14.63
CA MET A 85 -2.63 -13.94 -15.16
C MET A 85 -3.12 -13.21 -16.42
N GLY A 86 -2.50 -12.10 -16.79
CA GLY A 86 -2.80 -11.32 -17.99
C GLY A 86 -3.48 -9.99 -17.72
N VAL A 87 -3.15 -9.34 -16.60
CA VAL A 87 -3.54 -7.96 -16.32
C VAL A 87 -2.77 -7.01 -17.22
N VAL A 88 -3.47 -6.07 -17.86
CA VAL A 88 -2.86 -4.95 -18.59
C VAL A 88 -2.51 -3.85 -17.59
N CYS A 89 -1.22 -3.69 -17.28
CA CYS A 89 -0.76 -2.77 -16.24
C CYS A 89 -0.40 -1.40 -16.82
N HIS A 90 -0.84 -0.35 -16.15
CA HIS A 90 -0.54 1.05 -16.41
C HIS A 90 0.08 1.66 -15.16
N PHE A 91 1.35 1.31 -14.89
CA PHE A 91 2.11 1.84 -13.77
C PHE A 91 2.66 3.23 -14.07
N GLY A 92 2.73 4.09 -13.04
CA GLY A 92 3.12 5.49 -13.18
C GLY A 92 2.01 6.37 -13.79
N GLU A 93 0.79 5.84 -13.92
CA GLU A 93 -0.35 6.55 -14.51
C GLU A 93 -1.40 6.86 -13.44
N GLU A 94 -1.47 8.15 -13.05
CA GLU A 94 -2.45 8.63 -12.08
C GLU A 94 -3.77 8.95 -12.75
N ILE A 95 -4.85 8.33 -12.31
CA ILE A 95 -6.22 8.68 -12.72
C ILE A 95 -6.72 9.81 -11.82
N SER A 96 -6.49 11.04 -12.23
CA SER A 96 -6.93 12.25 -11.51
C SER A 96 -8.41 12.59 -11.75
N SER A 97 -9.03 12.06 -12.80
CA SER A 97 -10.42 12.32 -13.18
C SER A 97 -11.13 11.07 -13.68
N MET A 98 -12.14 10.64 -12.93
CA MET A 98 -13.04 9.57 -13.39
C MET A 98 -13.79 9.95 -14.66
N LYS A 99 -14.14 11.24 -14.85
CA LYS A 99 -14.83 11.70 -16.06
C LYS A 99 -13.99 11.41 -17.30
N THR A 100 -12.69 11.72 -17.26
CA THR A 100 -11.77 11.46 -18.37
C THR A 100 -11.58 9.96 -18.62
N LEU A 101 -11.52 9.17 -17.56
CA LEU A 101 -11.43 7.71 -17.71
C LEU A 101 -12.73 7.12 -18.31
N MET A 102 -13.88 7.66 -17.95
CA MET A 102 -15.19 7.22 -18.48
C MET A 102 -15.41 7.60 -19.97
N GLU A 103 -14.58 8.44 -20.55
CA GLU A 103 -14.55 8.70 -21.99
C GLU A 103 -13.81 7.59 -22.77
N GLN A 104 -13.08 6.71 -22.06
CA GLN A 104 -12.48 5.51 -22.62
C GLN A 104 -13.49 4.37 -22.65
N ASP A 105 -13.29 3.44 -23.60
CA ASP A 105 -14.21 2.34 -23.86
C ASP A 105 -14.02 1.18 -22.88
N PHE A 106 -14.42 1.37 -21.61
CA PHE A 106 -14.50 0.33 -20.59
C PHE A 106 -15.96 0.01 -20.24
N ASP A 107 -16.28 -1.27 -20.05
CA ASP A 107 -17.62 -1.71 -19.66
C ASP A 107 -17.92 -1.49 -18.19
N ALA A 108 -16.90 -1.51 -17.33
CA ALA A 108 -17.03 -1.25 -15.89
C ALA A 108 -15.75 -0.69 -15.28
N TYR A 109 -15.92 -0.07 -14.11
CA TYR A 109 -14.86 0.60 -13.37
C TYR A 109 -14.89 0.14 -11.91
N PHE A 110 -13.74 -0.19 -11.37
CA PHE A 110 -13.57 -0.46 -9.95
C PHE A 110 -12.61 0.55 -9.34
N VAL A 111 -13.04 1.28 -8.31
CA VAL A 111 -12.23 2.28 -7.62
C VAL A 111 -11.66 1.67 -6.34
N GLY A 112 -10.42 1.24 -6.44
CA GLY A 112 -9.67 0.56 -5.36
C GLY A 112 -8.53 1.42 -4.80
N THR A 113 -8.69 2.74 -4.73
CA THR A 113 -7.65 3.70 -4.33
C THR A 113 -7.31 3.68 -2.83
N GLY A 114 -8.07 2.96 -2.03
CA GLY A 114 -7.87 2.86 -0.59
C GLY A 114 -8.15 4.17 0.16
N ALA A 115 -7.51 4.36 1.31
CA ALA A 115 -7.61 5.54 2.16
C ALA A 115 -6.22 6.11 2.47
N PRO A 116 -5.52 6.68 1.47
CA PRO A 116 -4.11 7.06 1.61
C PRO A 116 -3.89 8.34 2.42
N ARG A 117 -4.95 9.06 2.82
CA ARG A 117 -4.81 10.29 3.60
C ARG A 117 -4.84 10.00 5.09
N GLY A 118 -3.74 10.33 5.78
CA GLY A 118 -3.66 10.32 7.23
C GLY A 118 -4.48 11.44 7.86
N ARG A 119 -4.78 11.26 9.14
CA ARG A 119 -5.41 12.34 9.94
C ARG A 119 -4.31 13.21 10.52
N ASP A 120 -4.42 14.51 10.31
CA ASP A 120 -3.59 15.49 11.01
C ASP A 120 -4.23 15.86 12.36
N LEU A 121 -3.41 16.41 13.26
CA LEU A 121 -3.86 16.95 14.53
C LEU A 121 -3.95 18.46 14.41
N GLU A 122 -5.12 19.00 14.74
CA GLU A 122 -5.31 20.45 14.87
C GLU A 122 -4.66 20.89 16.18
N LEU A 123 -3.40 21.30 16.10
CA LEU A 123 -2.62 21.78 17.23
C LEU A 123 -2.30 23.27 17.04
N LEU A 124 -2.36 24.02 18.13
CA LEU A 124 -1.92 25.42 18.13
C LEU A 124 -0.42 25.49 17.79
N GLY A 125 -0.03 26.32 16.81
CA GLY A 125 1.35 26.43 16.34
C GLY A 125 1.81 25.33 15.40
N ARG A 126 0.90 24.41 14.95
CA ARG A 126 1.21 23.32 14.01
C ARG A 126 1.88 23.83 12.73
N GLN A 127 1.39 24.96 12.21
CA GLN A 127 1.88 25.55 10.95
C GLN A 127 3.26 26.20 11.10
N ASP A 128 3.64 26.64 12.31
CA ASP A 128 4.93 27.29 12.56
C ASP A 128 6.09 26.29 12.55
N VAL A 129 5.79 24.99 12.66
CA VAL A 129 6.77 23.90 12.76
C VAL A 129 6.44 22.74 11.79
N ASP A 130 5.82 23.06 10.68
CA ASP A 130 5.34 22.08 9.70
C ASP A 130 6.44 21.14 9.17
N ASP A 131 7.63 21.66 8.96
CA ASP A 131 8.80 20.90 8.51
C ASP A 131 9.24 19.78 9.47
N TYR A 132 8.82 19.87 10.74
CA TYR A 132 9.18 18.90 11.78
C TYR A 132 8.05 17.93 12.13
N ILE A 133 6.85 18.12 11.58
CA ILE A 133 5.68 17.31 11.89
C ILE A 133 5.21 16.57 10.65
N HIS A 134 5.29 15.25 10.69
CA HIS A 134 4.94 14.38 9.58
C HIS A 134 3.72 13.52 9.92
N ILE A 135 2.86 13.31 8.96
CA ILE A 135 1.80 12.31 9.03
C ILE A 135 2.43 10.92 8.89
N GLY A 136 2.20 10.04 9.87
CA GLY A 136 2.92 8.77 9.96
C GLY A 136 2.82 7.89 8.71
N ILE A 137 1.66 7.81 8.05
CA ILE A 137 1.50 7.03 6.82
C ILE A 137 2.25 7.63 5.64
N ASP A 138 2.29 8.96 5.52
CA ASP A 138 3.01 9.64 4.45
C ASP A 138 4.52 9.53 4.66
N TRP A 139 4.95 9.61 5.94
CA TRP A 139 6.33 9.40 6.32
C TRP A 139 6.80 7.97 6.03
N LEU A 140 6.01 6.94 6.40
CA LEU A 140 6.33 5.54 6.08
C LEU A 140 6.40 5.31 4.57
N SER A 141 5.50 5.92 3.81
CA SER A 141 5.54 5.87 2.34
C SER A 141 6.83 6.50 1.80
N SER A 142 7.25 7.64 2.33
CA SER A 142 8.50 8.29 1.92
C SER A 142 9.73 7.45 2.23
N VAL A 143 9.71 6.69 3.33
CA VAL A 143 10.76 5.70 3.64
C VAL A 143 10.70 4.51 2.67
N ALA A 144 9.52 3.95 2.44
CA ALA A 144 9.35 2.78 1.57
C ALA A 144 9.81 3.04 0.13
N PHE A 145 9.61 4.27 -0.36
CA PHE A 145 10.06 4.68 -1.71
C PHE A 145 11.47 5.31 -1.73
N GLY A 146 12.20 5.25 -0.61
CA GLY A 146 13.61 5.69 -0.55
C GLY A 146 13.82 7.21 -0.55
N HIS A 147 12.77 8.00 -0.31
CA HIS A 147 12.90 9.46 -0.17
C HIS A 147 13.49 9.86 1.19
N ILE A 148 13.33 9.01 2.20
CA ILE A 148 13.94 9.15 3.53
C ILE A 148 14.73 7.89 3.81
N THR A 149 16.05 8.02 3.93
CA THR A 149 16.98 6.89 4.13
C THR A 149 17.71 6.95 5.46
N GLU A 150 17.71 8.11 6.13
CA GLU A 150 18.35 8.31 7.43
C GLU A 150 17.59 9.35 8.27
N ILE A 151 17.72 9.27 9.57
CA ILE A 151 17.18 10.23 10.53
C ILE A 151 18.25 10.53 11.56
N SER A 152 18.40 11.82 11.89
CA SER A 152 19.21 12.28 13.01
C SER A 152 18.33 12.85 14.13
N GLY A 153 18.84 12.81 15.36
CA GLY A 153 18.19 13.44 16.50
C GLY A 153 17.08 12.64 17.15
N LYS A 154 16.19 13.34 17.85
CA LYS A 154 15.16 12.75 18.72
C LYS A 154 13.81 12.77 18.02
N VAL A 155 13.11 11.66 18.04
CA VAL A 155 11.79 11.49 17.40
C VAL A 155 10.71 11.33 18.46
N ILE A 156 9.57 11.98 18.27
CA ILE A 156 8.35 11.78 19.05
C ILE A 156 7.28 11.20 18.11
N VAL A 157 6.76 10.05 18.46
CA VAL A 157 5.65 9.41 17.75
C VAL A 157 4.37 9.58 18.56
N MET A 158 3.37 10.25 18.00
CA MET A 158 2.08 10.48 18.64
C MET A 158 1.08 9.42 18.19
N GLY A 159 0.73 8.50 19.08
CA GLY A 159 -0.23 7.43 18.83
C GLY A 159 0.19 6.08 19.40
N GLY A 160 -0.78 5.17 19.60
CA GLY A 160 -0.58 3.85 20.20
C GLY A 160 -1.13 2.71 19.35
N GLY A 161 -1.28 2.89 18.03
CA GLY A 161 -1.68 1.85 17.09
C GLY A 161 -0.49 1.25 16.33
N ASN A 162 -0.76 0.25 15.50
CA ASN A 162 0.28 -0.45 14.73
C ASN A 162 1.12 0.50 13.86
N THR A 163 0.49 1.48 13.19
CA THR A 163 1.20 2.49 12.41
C THR A 163 2.21 3.28 13.24
N ALA A 164 1.84 3.65 14.48
CA ALA A 164 2.76 4.35 15.37
C ALA A 164 3.95 3.47 15.77
N MET A 165 3.73 2.17 16.01
CA MET A 165 4.80 1.22 16.28
C MET A 165 5.70 1.02 15.06
N ASP A 166 5.14 1.00 13.87
CA ASP A 166 5.90 0.93 12.63
C ASP A 166 6.76 2.19 12.44
N CYS A 167 6.21 3.39 12.66
CA CYS A 167 7.00 4.63 12.65
C CYS A 167 8.13 4.60 13.69
N CYS A 168 7.83 4.18 14.91
CA CYS A 168 8.82 4.07 15.99
C CYS A 168 9.98 3.13 15.62
N ARG A 169 9.66 1.92 15.18
CA ARG A 169 10.65 0.90 14.81
C ARG A 169 11.46 1.30 13.58
N THR A 170 10.82 1.95 12.61
CA THR A 170 11.47 2.48 11.41
C THR A 170 12.42 3.61 11.77
N SER A 171 11.99 4.57 12.61
CA SER A 171 12.83 5.67 13.04
C SER A 171 14.12 5.20 13.71
N LEU A 172 14.04 4.19 14.59
CA LEU A 172 15.23 3.60 15.23
C LEU A 172 16.18 2.95 14.21
N ARG A 173 15.63 2.27 13.19
CA ARG A 173 16.43 1.64 12.13
C ARG A 173 17.10 2.63 11.20
N LEU A 174 16.51 3.81 11.04
CA LEU A 174 17.06 4.91 10.24
C LEU A 174 18.05 5.78 11.00
N GLY A 175 18.35 5.47 12.28
CA GLY A 175 19.41 6.12 13.05
C GLY A 175 18.95 7.20 14.02
N ALA A 176 17.66 7.28 14.36
CA ALA A 176 17.20 8.20 15.40
C ALA A 176 17.92 7.96 16.73
N GLU A 177 18.43 9.02 17.39
CA GLU A 177 19.13 8.95 18.68
C GLU A 177 18.23 8.39 19.80
N SER A 178 16.96 8.76 19.76
CA SER A 178 15.93 8.24 20.65
C SER A 178 14.53 8.40 20.04
N VAL A 179 13.63 7.49 20.37
CA VAL A 179 12.23 7.59 19.98
C VAL A 179 11.36 7.52 21.22
N LYS A 180 10.45 8.48 21.38
CA LYS A 180 9.43 8.49 22.42
C LYS A 180 8.06 8.33 21.81
N VAL A 181 7.26 7.42 22.35
CA VAL A 181 5.86 7.24 21.94
C VAL A 181 4.95 7.90 22.97
N VAL A 182 4.07 8.77 22.49
CA VAL A 182 3.11 9.51 23.33
C VAL A 182 1.71 9.04 23.00
N VAL A 183 1.00 8.55 24.00
CA VAL A 183 -0.37 8.04 23.89
C VAL A 183 -1.27 8.67 24.94
N ARG A 184 -2.57 8.72 24.65
CA ARG A 184 -3.58 9.24 25.59
C ARG A 184 -4.05 8.21 26.61
N SER A 185 -3.84 6.95 26.31
CA SER A 185 -4.26 5.82 27.15
C SER A 185 -3.10 5.22 27.92
N ALA A 186 -3.39 4.44 28.96
CA ALA A 186 -2.39 3.63 29.63
C ALA A 186 -1.82 2.55 28.68
N PHE A 187 -0.64 2.03 29.00
CA PHE A 187 0.09 1.05 28.19
C PHE A 187 -0.74 -0.21 27.94
N GLU A 188 -1.45 -0.69 28.95
CA GLU A 188 -2.24 -1.91 28.93
C GLU A 188 -3.44 -1.87 27.98
N VAL A 189 -3.86 -0.67 27.55
CA VAL A 189 -4.99 -0.47 26.62
C VAL A 189 -4.55 0.14 25.30
N MET A 190 -3.27 0.08 24.97
CA MET A 190 -2.77 0.44 23.64
C MET A 190 -3.36 -0.50 22.59
N LYS A 191 -3.65 0.08 21.41
CA LYS A 191 -4.28 -0.67 20.30
C LYS A 191 -3.28 -1.43 19.42
N ALA A 192 -1.98 -1.22 19.62
CA ALA A 192 -0.95 -1.96 18.91
C ALA A 192 -0.94 -3.42 19.33
N SER A 193 -0.65 -4.32 18.40
CA SER A 193 -0.44 -5.74 18.70
C SER A 193 0.80 -5.94 19.59
N GLU A 194 0.78 -6.96 20.43
CA GLU A 194 1.86 -7.32 21.37
C GLU A 194 3.03 -8.05 20.69
N TRP A 195 3.50 -7.64 19.55
CA TRP A 195 4.57 -8.34 18.80
C TRP A 195 5.90 -7.59 18.85
#